data_e288d02c797027ea7311803b2ad61c51
#
_entry.id   e288d02c797027ea7311803b2ad61c51
#
_cell.length_a   1.000
_cell.length_b   1.000
_cell.length_c   1.000
_cell.angle_alpha   90.00
_cell.angle_beta   90.00
_cell.angle_gamma   90.00
#
_symmetry.space_group_name_H-M   'P 1'
#
loop_
_entity.id
_entity.type
_entity.pdbx_description
1 polymer ?
#
loop_
_entity_poly.entity_id
_entity_poly.type
_entity_poly.pdbx_seq_one_letter_code
_entity_poly.pdbx_strand_id
1 'polypeptide(L)'
;MQIEDNWHVNAPWAQLVATTKMPDELFKTTLELTDKIYEDVNRDSAGGSLAGQIHHEYFITQEKLIESGLMKYFVDMTIKYWGTVLMNGNMWQYCDKKFENGPHGLNYACRIVSAWTVHQFENEYNPIHNHSNCKVSAVIHLKFPENIEPARKGHILTDDGSGLDGNLVFTGMGGADEWCTAPVLNCNAATVGMLHLFPSTLGHAVYPFRGKGERRSLSFNADIISKKQVDAIAEQEKIEQENVKGEI
;
A
#
# COMPACT_ATOMS: atom_id res chain seq x y z
N MET A 1 3.78 -29.93 29.01
CA MET A 1 4.39 -28.71 29.52
C MET A 1 3.25 -27.76 29.81
N GLN A 2 2.93 -27.50 31.08
CA GLN A 2 1.94 -26.49 31.41
C GLN A 2 2.59 -25.14 31.21
N ILE A 3 1.98 -24.33 30.33
CA ILE A 3 2.37 -22.92 30.12
C ILE A 3 1.79 -22.19 31.31
N GLU A 4 2.64 -21.51 32.10
CA GLU A 4 2.18 -20.69 33.22
C GLU A 4 1.27 -19.56 32.71
N ASP A 5 0.14 -19.32 33.41
CA ASP A 5 -0.92 -18.39 33.01
C ASP A 5 -0.52 -16.88 32.94
N ASN A 6 0.78 -16.57 33.07
CA ASN A 6 1.33 -15.21 33.11
C ASN A 6 2.27 -14.87 31.93
N TRP A 7 2.22 -15.64 30.85
CA TRP A 7 3.01 -15.33 29.67
C TRP A 7 2.39 -14.18 28.87
N HIS A 8 3.11 -13.07 28.80
CA HIS A 8 2.79 -11.95 27.92
C HIS A 8 3.75 -11.95 26.73
N VAL A 9 3.23 -12.16 25.54
CA VAL A 9 4.00 -12.05 24.30
C VAL A 9 3.73 -10.69 23.70
N ASN A 10 4.77 -9.88 23.57
CA ASN A 10 4.72 -8.60 22.89
C ASN A 10 5.47 -8.72 21.56
N ALA A 11 4.89 -8.16 20.50
CA ALA A 11 5.53 -8.02 19.21
C ALA A 11 5.69 -6.52 18.87
N PRO A 12 6.54 -5.78 19.61
CA PRO A 12 6.64 -4.33 19.47
C PRO A 12 7.15 -3.87 18.10
N TRP A 13 7.72 -4.78 17.34
CA TRP A 13 8.30 -4.53 16.02
C TRP A 13 7.56 -5.28 14.90
N ALA A 14 6.38 -5.82 15.17
CA ALA A 14 5.59 -6.50 14.16
C ALA A 14 5.19 -5.51 13.05
N GLN A 15 5.54 -5.86 11.82
CA GLN A 15 5.06 -5.15 10.65
C GLN A 15 3.70 -5.74 10.28
N LEU A 16 2.64 -4.96 10.43
CA LEU A 16 1.28 -5.41 10.18
C LEU A 16 0.87 -5.11 8.75
N VAL A 17 0.31 -6.10 8.08
CA VAL A 17 -0.34 -5.95 6.77
C VAL A 17 -1.84 -6.13 6.97
N ALA A 18 -2.62 -5.13 6.61
CA ALA A 18 -4.08 -5.22 6.61
C ALA A 18 -4.59 -5.51 5.21
N THR A 19 -5.59 -6.36 5.12
CA THR A 19 -6.23 -6.74 3.87
C THR A 19 -7.74 -6.56 3.97
N THR A 20 -8.35 -5.94 2.98
CA THR A 20 -9.80 -5.79 2.88
C THR A 20 -10.25 -5.80 1.44
N LYS A 21 -11.47 -6.26 1.17
CA LYS A 21 -12.07 -6.15 -0.16
C LYS A 21 -12.57 -4.72 -0.38
N MET A 22 -12.27 -4.16 -1.54
CA MET A 22 -12.82 -2.88 -1.98
C MET A 22 -14.33 -3.03 -2.27
N PRO A 23 -15.16 -2.04 -1.96
CA PRO A 23 -16.56 -2.04 -2.38
C PRO A 23 -16.70 -2.14 -3.90
N ASP A 24 -17.64 -2.98 -4.38
CA ASP A 24 -17.72 -3.33 -5.79
C ASP A 24 -17.91 -2.11 -6.72
N GLU A 25 -18.69 -1.10 -6.31
CA GLU A 25 -18.88 0.14 -7.08
C GLU A 25 -17.58 0.96 -7.20
N LEU A 26 -16.83 1.09 -6.10
CA LEU A 26 -15.52 1.76 -6.14
C LEU A 26 -14.49 0.97 -6.94
N PHE A 27 -14.55 -0.35 -6.86
CA PHE A 27 -13.70 -1.21 -7.67
C PHE A 27 -13.94 -0.99 -9.17
N LYS A 28 -15.20 -0.95 -9.59
CA LYS A 28 -15.59 -0.65 -10.97
C LYS A 28 -15.09 0.73 -11.41
N THR A 29 -15.33 1.76 -10.58
CA THR A 29 -14.83 3.12 -10.82
C THR A 29 -13.30 3.14 -10.96
N THR A 30 -12.60 2.36 -10.15
CA THR A 30 -11.13 2.27 -10.19
C THR A 30 -10.64 1.64 -11.49
N LEU A 31 -11.30 0.57 -11.96
CA LEU A 31 -10.99 -0.04 -13.25
C LEU A 31 -11.18 0.96 -14.40
N GLU A 32 -12.32 1.64 -14.45
CA GLU A 32 -12.63 2.63 -15.47
C GLU A 32 -11.65 3.81 -15.45
N LEU A 33 -11.24 4.26 -14.26
CA LEU A 33 -10.24 5.31 -14.11
C LEU A 33 -8.89 4.88 -14.66
N THR A 34 -8.43 3.68 -14.30
CA THR A 34 -7.13 3.17 -14.75
C THR A 34 -7.12 2.84 -16.25
N ASP A 35 -8.25 2.41 -16.84
CA ASP A 35 -8.40 2.26 -18.29
C ASP A 35 -8.25 3.61 -18.99
N LYS A 36 -8.96 4.65 -18.53
CA LYS A 36 -8.87 6.02 -19.09
C LYS A 36 -7.46 6.59 -19.01
N ILE A 37 -6.75 6.36 -17.89
CA ILE A 37 -5.38 6.82 -17.74
C ILE A 37 -4.46 6.09 -18.71
N TYR A 38 -4.63 4.80 -18.90
CA TYR A 38 -3.82 4.00 -19.81
C TYR A 38 -3.99 4.44 -21.29
N GLU A 39 -5.19 4.86 -21.66
CA GLU A 39 -5.53 5.31 -23.02
C GLU A 39 -5.15 6.79 -23.27
N ASP A 40 -4.97 7.60 -22.23
CA ASP A 40 -4.66 9.02 -22.36
C ASP A 40 -3.24 9.24 -22.92
N VAL A 41 -3.15 9.89 -24.06
CA VAL A 41 -1.85 10.20 -24.71
C VAL A 41 -0.99 11.18 -23.89
N ASN A 42 -1.62 11.97 -23.01
CA ASN A 42 -0.96 12.95 -22.15
C ASN A 42 -0.75 12.42 -20.71
N ARG A 43 -0.86 11.10 -20.51
CA ARG A 43 -0.66 10.47 -19.21
C ARG A 43 0.71 10.75 -18.62
N ASP A 44 0.74 11.01 -17.33
CA ASP A 44 1.96 11.34 -16.62
C ASP A 44 2.69 10.07 -16.18
N SER A 45 3.91 9.87 -16.67
CA SER A 45 4.69 8.66 -16.38
C SER A 45 5.22 8.70 -14.96
N ALA A 46 4.98 7.62 -14.20
CA ALA A 46 5.53 7.42 -12.87
C ALA A 46 6.86 6.63 -12.88
N GLY A 47 7.19 5.96 -13.97
CA GLY A 47 8.32 5.02 -14.07
C GLY A 47 9.68 5.62 -13.69
N GLY A 48 9.91 6.92 -13.94
CA GLY A 48 11.14 7.60 -13.53
C GLY A 48 11.31 7.79 -12.01
N SER A 49 10.24 7.60 -11.23
CA SER A 49 10.21 7.75 -9.77
C SER A 49 10.00 6.42 -9.04
N LEU A 50 9.75 5.34 -9.76
CA LEU A 50 9.45 4.02 -9.22
C LEU A 50 10.60 3.03 -9.48
N ALA A 51 10.68 1.99 -8.65
CA ALA A 51 11.71 0.96 -8.76
C ALA A 51 11.41 -0.07 -9.86
N GLY A 52 10.19 -0.05 -10.43
CA GLY A 52 9.70 -1.04 -11.37
C GLY A 52 10.55 -1.16 -12.63
N GLN A 53 10.70 -2.38 -13.10
CA GLN A 53 11.17 -2.68 -14.44
C GLN A 53 9.92 -2.93 -15.32
N ILE A 54 9.06 -1.91 -15.35
CA ILE A 54 7.72 -1.92 -15.94
C ILE A 54 7.60 -0.69 -16.85
N HIS A 55 7.07 -0.88 -18.04
CA HIS A 55 6.97 0.19 -19.03
C HIS A 55 5.75 1.10 -18.83
N HIS A 56 4.72 0.60 -18.14
CA HIS A 56 3.42 1.25 -18.06
C HIS A 56 3.04 1.53 -16.61
N GLU A 57 3.63 2.60 -16.05
CA GLU A 57 3.35 3.11 -14.71
C GLU A 57 2.97 4.59 -14.83
N TYR A 58 1.78 4.97 -14.34
CA TYR A 58 1.23 6.32 -14.56
C TYR A 58 0.67 6.91 -13.28
N PHE A 59 1.01 8.18 -13.01
CA PHE A 59 0.46 8.92 -11.88
C PHE A 59 -1.04 9.16 -12.02
N ILE A 60 -1.72 9.18 -10.88
CA ILE A 60 -3.12 9.57 -10.75
C ILE A 60 -3.15 10.89 -9.96
N THR A 61 -3.65 11.94 -10.58
CA THR A 61 -3.70 13.26 -9.94
C THR A 61 -4.69 13.28 -8.79
N GLN A 62 -4.52 14.23 -7.88
CA GLN A 62 -5.44 14.39 -6.75
C GLN A 62 -6.86 14.72 -7.20
N GLU A 63 -7.02 15.51 -8.25
CA GLU A 63 -8.31 15.85 -8.84
C GLU A 63 -9.04 14.59 -9.30
N LYS A 64 -8.36 13.71 -10.04
CA LYS A 64 -8.93 12.42 -10.50
C LYS A 64 -9.33 11.51 -9.33
N LEU A 65 -8.54 11.51 -8.25
CA LEU A 65 -8.89 10.77 -7.02
C LEU A 65 -10.12 11.34 -6.30
N ILE A 66 -10.25 12.67 -6.28
CA ILE A 66 -11.40 13.35 -5.67
C ILE A 66 -12.66 13.09 -6.50
N GLU A 67 -12.61 13.32 -7.80
CA GLU A 67 -13.74 13.13 -8.72
C GLU A 67 -14.28 11.70 -8.73
N SER A 68 -13.38 10.72 -8.61
CA SER A 68 -13.75 9.30 -8.55
C SER A 68 -14.23 8.83 -7.18
N GLY A 69 -14.14 9.67 -6.13
CA GLY A 69 -14.42 9.29 -4.75
C GLY A 69 -13.35 8.44 -4.08
N LEU A 70 -12.28 8.09 -4.78
CA LEU A 70 -11.20 7.26 -4.26
C LEU A 70 -10.41 7.98 -3.17
N MET A 71 -10.24 9.30 -3.25
CA MET A 71 -9.54 10.09 -2.23
C MET A 71 -10.11 9.82 -0.83
N LYS A 72 -11.43 9.94 -0.69
CA LYS A 72 -12.10 9.69 0.60
C LYS A 72 -11.89 8.26 1.08
N TYR A 73 -12.05 7.28 0.19
CA TYR A 73 -11.88 5.88 0.54
C TYR A 73 -10.44 5.57 1.00
N PHE A 74 -9.43 6.09 0.31
CA PHE A 74 -8.03 5.89 0.68
C PHE A 74 -7.68 6.50 2.03
N VAL A 75 -8.18 7.72 2.27
CA VAL A 75 -8.03 8.39 3.58
C VAL A 75 -8.68 7.56 4.70
N ASP A 76 -9.93 7.15 4.52
CA ASP A 76 -10.67 6.38 5.53
C ASP A 76 -9.97 5.05 5.85
N MET A 77 -9.53 4.32 4.82
CA MET A 77 -8.83 3.03 5.00
C MET A 77 -7.45 3.22 5.65
N THR A 78 -6.73 4.26 5.29
CA THR A 78 -5.43 4.57 5.90
C THR A 78 -5.57 4.92 7.39
N ILE A 79 -6.54 5.74 7.75
CA ILE A 79 -6.80 6.09 9.16
C ILE A 79 -7.22 4.84 9.95
N LYS A 80 -8.09 4.00 9.39
CA LYS A 80 -8.49 2.74 10.02
C LYS A 80 -7.30 1.79 10.22
N TYR A 81 -6.45 1.65 9.20
CA TYR A 81 -5.23 0.85 9.29
C TYR A 81 -4.30 1.40 10.38
N TRP A 82 -4.03 2.70 10.38
CA TRP A 82 -3.15 3.33 11.37
C TRP A 82 -3.64 3.14 12.80
N GLY A 83 -4.94 3.32 13.05
CA GLY A 83 -5.55 3.04 14.35
C GLY A 83 -5.37 1.58 14.77
N THR A 84 -5.53 0.64 13.83
CA THR A 84 -5.34 -0.79 14.07
C THR A 84 -3.88 -1.11 14.40
N VAL A 85 -2.91 -0.53 13.70
CA VAL A 85 -1.47 -0.70 13.97
C VAL A 85 -1.11 -0.20 15.37
N LEU A 86 -1.58 0.99 15.73
CA LEU A 86 -1.35 1.56 17.05
C LEU A 86 -1.91 0.68 18.17
N MET A 87 -3.09 0.09 17.97
CA MET A 87 -3.70 -0.81 18.98
C MET A 87 -2.99 -2.16 19.09
N ASN A 88 -2.67 -2.80 17.95
CA ASN A 88 -2.08 -4.14 17.95
C ASN A 88 -0.60 -4.16 18.28
N GLY A 89 0.11 -3.08 18.02
CA GLY A 89 1.53 -2.96 18.36
C GLY A 89 1.84 -2.80 19.83
N ASN A 90 0.81 -2.77 20.72
CA ASN A 90 0.96 -2.40 22.13
C ASN A 90 1.74 -1.08 22.35
N MET A 91 1.97 -0.35 21.28
CA MET A 91 2.73 0.90 21.30
C MET A 91 2.07 1.97 22.14
N TRP A 92 0.73 1.91 22.27
CA TRP A 92 -0.03 2.84 23.11
C TRP A 92 0.36 2.74 24.58
N GLN A 93 0.84 1.57 25.05
CA GLN A 93 1.30 1.37 26.44
C GLN A 93 2.62 2.08 26.72
N TYR A 94 3.40 2.34 25.68
CA TYR A 94 4.71 3.00 25.77
C TYR A 94 4.66 4.45 25.30
N CYS A 95 3.55 4.87 24.72
CA CYS A 95 3.36 6.26 24.32
C CYS A 95 2.85 7.06 25.51
N ASP A 96 3.37 8.27 25.64
CA ASP A 96 3.07 9.25 26.66
C ASP A 96 1.53 9.33 26.95
N LYS A 97 1.13 9.72 28.15
CA LYS A 97 -0.26 9.82 28.67
C LYS A 97 -1.33 10.43 27.74
N LYS A 98 -0.90 10.95 26.59
CA LYS A 98 -1.78 11.42 25.50
C LYS A 98 -2.69 10.34 24.90
N PHE A 99 -2.44 9.08 25.22
CA PHE A 99 -3.23 7.93 24.76
C PHE A 99 -4.24 7.42 25.81
N GLU A 100 -4.46 8.13 26.92
CA GLU A 100 -5.39 7.69 27.97
C GLU A 100 -6.81 7.38 27.46
N ASN A 101 -7.21 7.94 26.32
CA ASN A 101 -8.49 7.68 25.67
C ASN A 101 -8.39 6.73 24.45
N GLY A 102 -7.28 6.03 24.31
CA GLY A 102 -7.01 5.17 23.14
C GLY A 102 -6.77 5.95 21.85
N PRO A 103 -6.47 5.27 20.74
CA PRO A 103 -6.16 5.89 19.46
C PRO A 103 -7.33 6.70 18.87
N HIS A 104 -8.55 6.46 19.31
CA HIS A 104 -9.74 7.22 18.89
C HIS A 104 -9.75 8.68 19.39
N GLY A 105 -8.97 9.01 20.44
CA GLY A 105 -8.80 10.38 20.93
C GLY A 105 -7.74 11.19 20.20
N LEU A 106 -7.03 10.60 19.27
CA LEU A 106 -5.99 11.27 18.53
C LEU A 106 -6.54 11.81 17.21
N ASN A 107 -6.59 13.12 17.10
CA ASN A 107 -6.90 13.80 15.85
C ASN A 107 -5.70 13.67 14.91
N TYR A 108 -5.69 12.63 14.09
CA TYR A 108 -4.79 12.48 12.96
C TYR A 108 -5.47 12.98 11.70
N ALA A 109 -4.70 13.62 10.84
CA ALA A 109 -5.05 13.83 9.45
C ALA A 109 -4.24 12.85 8.59
N CYS A 110 -4.84 12.41 7.51
CA CYS A 110 -4.19 11.60 6.49
C CYS A 110 -4.07 12.44 5.21
N ARG A 111 -2.88 12.40 4.61
CA ARG A 111 -2.60 12.99 3.32
C ARG A 111 -2.19 11.89 2.36
N ILE A 112 -2.88 11.74 1.25
CA ILE A 112 -2.42 10.91 0.14
C ILE A 112 -1.28 11.67 -0.55
N VAL A 113 -0.08 11.12 -0.48
CA VAL A 113 1.15 11.74 -0.98
C VAL A 113 1.27 11.54 -2.49
N SER A 114 1.00 10.32 -2.94
CA SER A 114 1.02 9.94 -4.36
C SER A 114 0.12 8.74 -4.60
N ALA A 115 -0.38 8.63 -5.83
CA ALA A 115 -1.08 7.44 -6.30
C ALA A 115 -0.71 7.19 -7.75
N TRP A 116 -0.62 5.92 -8.14
CA TRP A 116 -0.28 5.52 -9.50
C TRP A 116 -0.91 4.18 -9.85
N THR A 117 -1.09 3.96 -11.14
CA THR A 117 -1.49 2.66 -11.69
C THR A 117 -0.30 1.97 -12.35
N VAL A 118 -0.25 0.67 -12.18
CA VAL A 118 0.79 -0.21 -12.72
C VAL A 118 0.13 -1.23 -13.64
N HIS A 119 0.53 -1.23 -14.92
CA HIS A 119 0.10 -2.18 -15.94
C HIS A 119 1.30 -3.06 -16.29
N GLN A 120 1.42 -4.16 -15.60
CA GLN A 120 2.52 -5.11 -15.74
C GLN A 120 2.19 -6.16 -16.80
N PHE A 121 3.12 -6.39 -17.70
CA PHE A 121 3.05 -7.43 -18.73
C PHE A 121 4.12 -8.49 -18.52
N GLU A 122 4.17 -9.46 -19.43
CA GLU A 122 5.08 -10.59 -19.37
C GLU A 122 6.54 -10.18 -19.13
N ASN A 123 7.20 -10.87 -18.18
CA ASN A 123 8.58 -10.67 -17.74
C ASN A 123 8.89 -9.33 -17.05
N GLU A 124 7.93 -8.41 -16.93
CA GLU A 124 8.09 -7.20 -16.15
C GLU A 124 7.97 -7.50 -14.66
N TYR A 125 8.64 -6.72 -13.80
CA TYR A 125 8.66 -6.95 -12.35
C TYR A 125 8.98 -5.68 -11.57
N ASN A 126 8.64 -5.70 -10.28
CA ASN A 126 9.14 -4.73 -9.33
C ASN A 126 10.19 -5.40 -8.43
N PRO A 127 11.46 -4.94 -8.44
CA PRO A 127 12.49 -5.44 -7.55
C PRO A 127 12.14 -5.15 -6.09
N ILE A 128 12.90 -5.71 -5.16
CA ILE A 128 12.74 -5.41 -3.73
C ILE A 128 12.97 -3.91 -3.51
N HIS A 129 11.97 -3.25 -2.94
CA HIS A 129 12.00 -1.82 -2.64
C HIS A 129 11.13 -1.50 -1.41
N ASN A 130 11.22 -0.28 -0.95
CA ASN A 130 10.33 0.33 0.04
C ASN A 130 10.02 1.77 -0.41
N HIS A 131 9.15 2.44 0.34
CA HIS A 131 8.75 3.81 0.00
C HIS A 131 9.26 4.80 1.04
N SER A 132 9.69 5.97 0.58
CA SER A 132 10.15 7.10 1.40
C SER A 132 9.11 8.22 1.43
N ASN A 133 9.27 9.15 2.38
CA ASN A 133 8.40 10.33 2.53
C ASN A 133 6.91 10.02 2.77
N CYS A 134 6.61 8.85 3.30
CA CYS A 134 5.28 8.41 3.69
C CYS A 134 5.36 7.42 4.86
N LYS A 135 4.23 7.15 5.52
CA LYS A 135 4.15 6.18 6.61
C LYS A 135 3.44 4.89 6.23
N VAL A 136 2.52 4.98 5.30
CA VAL A 136 1.69 3.86 4.84
C VAL A 136 1.79 3.77 3.33
N SER A 137 1.96 2.55 2.83
CA SER A 137 1.82 2.20 1.43
C SER A 137 0.66 1.24 1.25
N ALA A 138 0.05 1.29 0.09
CA ALA A 138 -1.09 0.44 -0.22
C ALA A 138 -1.08 0.00 -1.68
N VAL A 139 -1.68 -1.16 -1.93
CA VAL A 139 -1.89 -1.69 -3.27
C VAL A 139 -3.27 -2.34 -3.38
N ILE A 140 -3.94 -2.09 -4.50
CA ILE A 140 -5.20 -2.72 -4.89
C ILE A 140 -4.93 -3.56 -6.13
N HIS A 141 -5.31 -4.83 -6.10
CA HIS A 141 -5.21 -5.70 -7.26
C HIS A 141 -6.45 -5.48 -8.16
N LEU A 142 -6.23 -5.08 -9.41
CA LEU A 142 -7.30 -4.72 -10.34
C LEU A 142 -7.53 -5.75 -11.44
N LYS A 143 -6.45 -6.29 -12.01
CA LYS A 143 -6.50 -7.35 -13.02
C LYS A 143 -5.42 -8.38 -12.75
N PHE A 144 -5.69 -9.58 -13.18
CA PHE A 144 -4.73 -10.68 -13.15
C PHE A 144 -4.82 -11.45 -14.48
N PRO A 145 -3.69 -11.85 -15.08
CA PRO A 145 -3.68 -12.59 -16.34
C PRO A 145 -4.41 -13.91 -16.21
N GLU A 146 -5.28 -14.23 -17.17
CA GLU A 146 -6.04 -15.49 -17.16
C GLU A 146 -5.15 -16.72 -17.41
N ASN A 147 -4.05 -16.54 -18.16
CA ASN A 147 -3.17 -17.61 -18.60
C ASN A 147 -1.72 -17.30 -18.21
N ILE A 148 -1.37 -17.59 -16.97
CA ILE A 148 0.02 -17.64 -16.56
C ILE A 148 0.59 -19.01 -16.95
N GLU A 149 1.71 -19.01 -17.68
CA GLU A 149 2.42 -20.24 -17.95
C GLU A 149 2.95 -20.80 -16.63
N PRO A 150 2.75 -22.11 -16.36
CA PRO A 150 3.18 -22.70 -15.12
C PRO A 150 4.68 -22.52 -14.93
N ALA A 151 5.07 -22.27 -13.70
CA ALA A 151 6.47 -22.23 -13.31
C ALA A 151 7.19 -23.50 -13.77
N ARG A 152 8.49 -23.40 -13.99
CA ARG A 152 9.33 -24.49 -14.49
C ARG A 152 9.13 -25.75 -13.62
N LYS A 153 8.63 -26.85 -14.21
CA LYS A 153 8.47 -28.12 -13.52
C LYS A 153 9.77 -28.57 -12.86
N GLY A 154 9.68 -29.10 -11.65
CA GLY A 154 10.81 -29.65 -10.90
C GLY A 154 11.61 -28.62 -10.10
N HIS A 155 11.09 -27.41 -9.90
CA HIS A 155 11.70 -26.47 -8.96
C HIS A 155 11.14 -26.72 -7.55
N ILE A 156 12.02 -26.94 -6.58
CA ILE A 156 11.67 -27.32 -5.19
C ILE A 156 10.69 -26.35 -4.49
N LEU A 157 10.61 -25.10 -4.96
CA LEU A 157 9.70 -24.08 -4.42
C LEU A 157 8.39 -23.94 -5.21
N THR A 158 8.17 -24.77 -6.24
CA THR A 158 7.02 -24.59 -7.16
C THR A 158 6.31 -25.89 -7.52
N ASP A 159 6.75 -27.02 -6.97
CA ASP A 159 6.18 -28.36 -7.27
C ASP A 159 4.74 -28.53 -6.77
N ASP A 160 4.31 -27.69 -5.82
CA ASP A 160 2.96 -27.67 -5.25
C ASP A 160 2.01 -26.68 -5.94
N GLY A 161 2.44 -26.02 -7.02
CA GLY A 161 1.69 -24.97 -7.70
C GLY A 161 1.72 -23.61 -7.00
N SER A 162 2.54 -23.45 -5.97
CA SER A 162 2.75 -22.21 -5.23
C SER A 162 3.69 -21.23 -5.94
N GLY A 163 3.65 -21.17 -7.26
CA GLY A 163 4.49 -20.26 -8.04
C GLY A 163 4.38 -18.82 -7.56
N LEU A 164 5.52 -18.12 -7.51
CA LEU A 164 5.58 -16.71 -7.12
C LEU A 164 5.22 -15.77 -8.29
N ASP A 165 4.98 -16.32 -9.47
CA ASP A 165 4.72 -15.57 -10.70
C ASP A 165 3.54 -14.60 -10.53
N GLY A 166 3.81 -13.30 -10.74
CA GLY A 166 2.83 -12.22 -10.58
C GLY A 166 2.45 -11.87 -9.13
N ASN A 167 3.02 -12.55 -8.14
CA ASN A 167 2.68 -12.33 -6.73
C ASN A 167 3.44 -11.15 -6.11
N LEU A 168 2.77 -10.51 -5.16
CA LEU A 168 3.38 -9.53 -4.26
C LEU A 168 3.98 -10.28 -3.07
N VAL A 169 5.27 -10.08 -2.82
CA VAL A 169 6.04 -10.72 -1.75
C VAL A 169 6.57 -9.66 -0.81
N PHE A 170 6.40 -9.85 0.48
CA PHE A 170 7.01 -9.01 1.51
C PHE A 170 8.33 -9.61 1.98
N THR A 171 9.33 -8.74 2.18
CA THR A 171 10.61 -9.14 2.75
C THR A 171 10.70 -8.59 4.16
N GLY A 172 10.94 -9.44 5.14
CA GLY A 172 11.08 -9.02 6.52
C GLY A 172 11.83 -10.07 7.33
N MET A 173 12.57 -9.63 8.33
CA MET A 173 13.08 -10.54 9.36
C MET A 173 11.93 -10.85 10.29
N GLY A 174 11.15 -11.86 9.96
CA GLY A 174 10.00 -12.28 10.73
C GLY A 174 10.26 -13.57 11.47
N GLY A 175 10.15 -13.51 12.77
CA GLY A 175 9.95 -14.69 13.60
C GLY A 175 11.17 -15.58 13.84
N ALA A 176 11.00 -16.46 14.81
CA ALA A 176 12.00 -17.44 15.26
C ALA A 176 12.07 -18.69 14.36
N ASP A 177 11.46 -18.67 13.19
CA ASP A 177 11.52 -19.78 12.25
C ASP A 177 12.84 -19.75 11.47
N GLU A 178 13.55 -20.87 11.50
CA GLU A 178 14.76 -21.10 10.70
C GLU A 178 14.52 -20.99 9.19
N TRP A 179 13.26 -20.96 8.78
CA TRP A 179 12.80 -20.86 7.42
C TRP A 179 12.17 -19.47 7.20
N CYS A 180 12.98 -18.52 6.78
CA CYS A 180 12.49 -17.21 6.33
C CYS A 180 11.70 -17.38 5.03
N THR A 181 10.49 -17.89 5.12
CA THR A 181 9.55 -17.78 4.01
C THR A 181 9.02 -16.37 3.96
N ALA A 182 9.34 -15.66 2.90
CA ALA A 182 8.76 -14.35 2.67
C ALA A 182 7.22 -14.48 2.61
N PRO A 183 6.46 -13.69 3.39
CA PRO A 183 5.01 -13.71 3.28
C PRO A 183 4.59 -13.33 1.87
N VAL A 184 3.83 -14.21 1.23
CA VAL A 184 3.35 -14.03 -0.14
C VAL A 184 1.89 -13.61 -0.08
N LEU A 185 1.57 -12.47 -0.67
CA LEU A 185 0.19 -12.14 -1.01
C LEU A 185 -0.10 -12.68 -2.42
N ASN A 186 -0.80 -13.79 -2.46
CA ASN A 186 -1.21 -14.38 -3.72
C ASN A 186 -2.03 -13.37 -4.53
N CYS A 187 -1.54 -13.04 -5.71
CA CYS A 187 -2.29 -12.27 -6.68
C CYS A 187 -2.84 -13.23 -7.73
N ASN A 188 -4.15 -13.44 -7.69
CA ASN A 188 -4.87 -14.31 -8.61
C ASN A 188 -6.30 -13.78 -8.81
N ALA A 189 -7.09 -14.43 -9.64
CA ALA A 189 -8.46 -14.00 -9.92
C ALA A 189 -9.32 -13.84 -8.66
N ALA A 190 -9.09 -14.66 -7.60
CA ALA A 190 -9.86 -14.58 -6.35
C ALA A 190 -9.44 -13.39 -5.47
N THR A 191 -8.27 -12.81 -5.70
CA THR A 191 -7.75 -11.65 -4.94
C THR A 191 -7.92 -10.31 -5.67
N VAL A 192 -8.49 -10.32 -6.86
CA VAL A 192 -8.89 -9.11 -7.57
C VAL A 192 -9.91 -8.34 -6.73
N GLY A 193 -9.70 -7.03 -6.55
CA GLY A 193 -10.48 -6.17 -5.68
C GLY A 193 -9.99 -6.10 -4.23
N MET A 194 -8.94 -6.82 -3.88
CA MET A 194 -8.34 -6.73 -2.53
C MET A 194 -7.41 -5.53 -2.44
N LEU A 195 -7.59 -4.76 -1.37
CA LEU A 195 -6.73 -3.67 -0.93
C LEU A 195 -5.83 -4.20 0.19
N HIS A 196 -4.53 -3.99 0.06
CA HIS A 196 -3.53 -4.27 1.09
C HIS A 196 -2.89 -2.97 1.53
N LEU A 197 -2.82 -2.75 2.87
CA LEU A 197 -2.13 -1.62 3.47
C LEU A 197 -1.01 -2.14 4.37
N PHE A 198 0.15 -1.51 4.30
CA PHE A 198 1.34 -1.92 5.04
C PHE A 198 2.25 -0.72 5.35
N PRO A 199 3.21 -0.86 6.30
CA PRO A 199 4.19 0.19 6.57
C PRO A 199 5.02 0.49 5.32
N SER A 200 5.23 1.75 5.01
CA SER A 200 6.03 2.16 3.84
C SER A 200 7.47 1.63 3.86
N THR A 201 7.99 1.34 5.05
CA THR A 201 9.33 0.77 5.27
C THR A 201 9.41 -0.73 5.05
N LEU A 202 8.26 -1.42 4.90
CA LEU A 202 8.22 -2.85 4.64
C LEU A 202 8.72 -3.13 3.22
N GLY A 203 9.86 -3.81 3.13
CA GLY A 203 10.41 -4.24 1.85
C GLY A 203 9.45 -5.20 1.13
N HIS A 204 9.25 -4.96 -0.14
CA HIS A 204 8.37 -5.80 -0.96
C HIS A 204 8.82 -5.84 -2.42
N ALA A 205 8.38 -6.86 -3.11
CA ALA A 205 8.68 -7.08 -4.53
C ALA A 205 7.45 -7.64 -5.24
N VAL A 206 7.38 -7.41 -6.54
CA VAL A 206 6.40 -8.09 -7.41
C VAL A 206 7.15 -8.94 -8.41
N TYR A 207 6.88 -10.24 -8.38
CA TYR A 207 7.52 -11.18 -9.28
C TYR A 207 7.02 -11.01 -10.71
N PRO A 208 7.88 -11.27 -11.70
CA PRO A 208 7.46 -11.37 -13.08
C PRO A 208 6.51 -12.55 -13.27
N PHE A 209 5.77 -12.55 -14.33
CA PHE A 209 5.01 -13.71 -14.80
C PHE A 209 5.32 -13.97 -16.27
N ARG A 210 5.03 -15.18 -16.72
CA ARG A 210 5.12 -15.59 -18.12
C ARG A 210 3.73 -15.88 -18.64
N GLY A 211 3.51 -15.52 -19.88
CA GLY A 211 2.21 -15.69 -20.53
C GLY A 211 1.58 -14.37 -20.91
N LYS A 212 0.51 -14.46 -21.68
CA LYS A 212 -0.19 -13.28 -22.22
C LYS A 212 -1.20 -12.74 -21.20
N GLY A 213 -1.33 -11.44 -21.21
CA GLY A 213 -2.32 -10.72 -20.39
C GLY A 213 -1.70 -9.60 -19.58
N GLU A 214 -2.54 -8.93 -18.83
CA GLU A 214 -2.19 -7.79 -18.01
C GLU A 214 -2.43 -8.13 -16.52
N ARG A 215 -1.41 -7.89 -15.70
CA ARG A 215 -1.56 -7.73 -14.27
C ARG A 215 -1.65 -6.24 -13.98
N ARG A 216 -2.75 -5.80 -13.37
CA ARG A 216 -2.92 -4.40 -13.04
C ARG A 216 -3.09 -4.20 -11.54
N SER A 217 -2.45 -3.16 -11.03
CA SER A 217 -2.69 -2.66 -9.68
C SER A 217 -2.81 -1.14 -9.66
N LEU A 218 -3.48 -0.61 -8.63
CA LEU A 218 -3.39 0.77 -8.23
C LEU A 218 -2.69 0.81 -6.88
N SER A 219 -1.66 1.64 -6.77
CA SER A 219 -0.91 1.84 -5.54
C SER A 219 -1.02 3.29 -5.07
N PHE A 220 -0.93 3.49 -3.76
CA PHE A 220 -0.83 4.84 -3.20
C PHE A 220 0.05 4.87 -1.96
N ASN A 221 0.63 6.03 -1.70
CA ASN A 221 1.38 6.35 -0.50
C ASN A 221 0.61 7.38 0.32
N ALA A 222 0.61 7.21 1.63
CA ALA A 222 -0.06 8.09 2.54
C ALA A 222 0.84 8.48 3.71
N ASP A 223 0.72 9.74 4.15
CA ASP A 223 1.33 10.22 5.38
C ASP A 223 0.26 10.47 6.43
N ILE A 224 0.62 10.20 7.68
CA ILE A 224 -0.22 10.44 8.85
C ILE A 224 0.42 11.60 9.62
N ILE A 225 -0.33 12.68 9.75
CA ILE A 225 0.11 13.90 10.43
C ILE A 225 -0.73 14.14 11.68
N SER A 226 -0.09 14.57 12.74
CA SER A 226 -0.81 14.93 13.97
C SER A 226 -1.57 16.24 13.79
N LYS A 227 -2.61 16.44 14.60
CA LYS A 227 -3.34 17.72 14.60
C LYS A 227 -2.40 18.92 14.76
N LYS A 228 -1.40 18.81 15.63
CA LYS A 228 -0.40 19.87 15.83
C LYS A 228 0.36 20.21 14.55
N GLN A 229 0.68 19.20 13.73
CA GLN A 229 1.32 19.43 12.43
C GLN A 229 0.35 20.07 11.42
N VAL A 230 -0.92 19.65 11.43
CA VAL A 230 -1.97 20.27 10.59
C VAL A 230 -2.13 21.74 10.95
N ASP A 231 -2.25 22.05 12.24
CA ASP A 231 -2.42 23.43 12.72
C ASP A 231 -1.19 24.29 12.36
N ALA A 232 0.03 23.73 12.46
CA ALA A 232 1.25 24.43 12.08
C ALA A 232 1.34 24.69 10.56
N ILE A 233 0.92 23.75 9.73
CA ILE A 233 0.86 23.94 8.27
C ILE A 233 -0.15 25.04 7.91
N ALA A 234 -1.35 24.99 8.49
CA ALA A 234 -2.38 25.99 8.23
C ALA A 234 -1.96 27.41 8.66
N GLU A 235 -1.16 27.53 9.73
CA GLU A 235 -0.62 28.81 10.16
C GLU A 235 0.47 29.33 9.19
N GLN A 236 1.33 28.46 8.70
CA GLN A 236 2.32 28.83 7.68
C GLN A 236 1.66 29.30 6.38
N GLU A 237 0.65 28.59 5.90
CA GLU A 237 -0.08 28.98 4.69
C GLU A 237 -0.75 30.33 4.82
N LYS A 238 -1.28 30.68 6.01
CA LYS A 238 -1.83 32.03 6.28
C LYS A 238 -0.76 33.09 6.19
N ILE A 239 0.40 32.87 6.82
CA ILE A 239 1.52 33.80 6.80
C ILE A 239 2.00 34.06 5.37
N GLU A 240 2.13 32.98 4.57
CA GLU A 240 2.52 33.12 3.17
C GLU A 240 1.50 33.90 2.34
N GLN A 241 0.19 33.66 2.53
CA GLN A 241 -0.87 34.41 1.86
C GLN A 241 -0.92 35.88 2.27
N GLU A 242 -0.62 36.20 3.52
CA GLU A 242 -0.55 37.58 4.02
C GLU A 242 0.68 38.33 3.45
N ASN A 243 1.82 37.66 3.36
CA ASN A 243 3.05 38.20 2.77
C ASN A 243 2.87 38.53 1.27
N VAL A 244 2.23 37.63 0.50
CA VAL A 244 1.92 37.88 -0.91
C VAL A 244 0.96 39.05 -1.12
N LYS A 245 0.02 39.29 -0.18
CA LYS A 245 -0.90 40.46 -0.24
C LYS A 245 -0.27 41.77 0.20
N GLY A 246 0.82 41.70 0.96
CA GLY A 246 1.53 42.90 1.44
C GLY A 246 2.59 43.41 0.44
N GLU A 247 2.89 42.68 -0.62
CA GLU A 247 3.84 43.08 -1.68
C GLU A 247 3.18 43.66 -2.93
N ILE A 248 1.86 43.87 -2.92
CA ILE A 248 1.08 44.54 -3.97
C ILE A 248 0.63 45.92 -3.45
#